data_ad37b37a2597905e5230454c51e5c1da
#
_entry.id   ad37b37a2597905e5230454c51e5c1da
#
_cell.length_a   1.000
_cell.length_b   1.000
_cell.length_c   1.000
_cell.angle_alpha   90.00
_cell.angle_beta   90.00
_cell.angle_gamma   90.00
#
_symmetry.space_group_name_H-M   'P 1'
#
loop_
_entity.id
_entity.type
_entity.pdbx_description
1 polymer ?
#
loop_
_entity_poly.entity_id
_entity_poly.type
_entity_poly.pdbx_seq_one_letter_code
_entity_poly.pdbx_strand_id
1 'polypeptide(L)'
;MLIDVESISSKIRSDMDHPNADHSPFDDEYISPQMRDYMTGRDTVRYGNRKRQAPDPYITGPIIKIYGVCPDESSICVDVYGHYPTFRLQIVKGTASKQCMMRIGNYIEKSALSHGNTPTQYNGNRPRNIVSSTMLKAFSAFPYMEHPSDFYEYRLSKAYSVRTLAEHFVKIPEMDDHESEGGVLGIIPHSCDDSLTQFMVNSGISGFGWVSTTKMASSHDAKRSDTEACTCSHMGDVRHTSIRPISDHDEIAPLRVMGIDIECIKDEGMPTPDKNPVIIIGAIACRAVNGVVDQGNMKNIIFTWSPPDSGGVGEIPRSAEESIRVIHARDEAEMFTAFGSFLTSYDPDIYVGHNVIGFDIPYLVSRANVLGVEGVMYMGRRRERSWSAPKEITKTRKNGDTRKSLRADTPGRIQLDTLPFIQNVKKESSYSLGALAQKYLGEGKDDVGYQMIGPLWHQSPETRARLCAYCLKDVKLSLGLAMHKEFEMVLSVVELSRCTRVRAAQLLRSGNQEKVKTLVLNEAKTPNFDPSNLPVFFPYETPRPRSKDDKFQGATVINPKRGARMKNQPIATGDFSSLYPSIMISHNSTHIRSFIRSH
;
A
#
# COMPACT_ATOMS: atom_id res chain seq x y z
N MET A 1 14.15 8.42 -4.79
CA MET A 1 12.69 8.57 -4.90
C MET A 1 12.02 7.40 -4.21
N LEU A 2 10.93 7.63 -3.51
CA LEU A 2 10.16 6.61 -2.78
C LEU A 2 9.28 5.83 -3.76
N ILE A 3 9.29 4.50 -3.70
CA ILE A 3 8.44 3.63 -4.54
C ILE A 3 7.31 3.02 -3.72
N ASP A 4 7.64 2.46 -2.55
CA ASP A 4 6.66 1.78 -1.70
C ASP A 4 6.99 1.96 -0.23
N VAL A 5 5.97 1.84 0.61
CA VAL A 5 6.08 1.95 2.07
C VAL A 5 5.23 0.88 2.73
N GLU A 6 5.81 0.13 3.63
CA GLU A 6 5.11 -0.88 4.41
C GLU A 6 5.37 -0.76 5.92
N SER A 7 4.48 -1.28 6.73
CA SER A 7 4.64 -1.35 8.19
C SER A 7 4.77 -2.80 8.63
N ILE A 8 5.75 -3.07 9.45
CA ILE A 8 6.06 -4.40 9.98
C ILE A 8 5.83 -4.40 11.48
N SER A 9 5.17 -5.45 11.97
CA SER A 9 5.06 -5.68 13.40
C SER A 9 6.42 -6.11 13.98
N SER A 10 6.82 -5.49 15.08
CA SER A 10 8.08 -5.78 15.79
C SER A 10 8.23 -7.20 16.36
N LYS A 11 7.24 -8.06 16.17
CA LYS A 11 7.31 -9.46 16.62
C LYS A 11 8.49 -10.24 16.05
N ILE A 12 9.06 -9.78 14.94
CA ILE A 12 10.11 -10.47 14.19
C ILE A 12 11.49 -10.32 14.85
N ARG A 13 11.70 -9.31 15.70
CA ARG A 13 12.99 -9.11 16.37
C ARG A 13 13.15 -9.80 17.73
N SER A 14 12.09 -10.35 18.31
CA SER A 14 12.18 -11.05 19.60
C SER A 14 12.90 -12.40 19.53
N ASP A 15 13.09 -12.94 18.32
CA ASP A 15 13.71 -14.25 18.11
C ASP A 15 15.20 -14.14 17.68
N MET A 16 15.74 -12.92 17.64
CA MET A 16 17.17 -12.72 17.41
C MET A 16 17.94 -12.78 18.71
N ASP A 17 18.71 -13.83 18.90
CA ASP A 17 19.83 -13.87 19.85
C ASP A 17 20.84 -12.77 19.46
N HIS A 18 20.90 -11.70 20.23
CA HIS A 18 21.94 -10.70 20.11
C HIS A 18 23.27 -11.25 20.65
N PRO A 19 24.27 -11.48 19.81
CA PRO A 19 25.62 -11.71 20.28
C PRO A 19 26.26 -10.34 20.60
N ASN A 20 26.17 -9.88 21.77
CA ASN A 20 26.70 -8.67 22.39
C ASN A 20 25.66 -7.56 22.60
N ALA A 21 25.20 -7.53 23.84
CA ALA A 21 24.32 -6.48 24.37
C ALA A 21 24.99 -5.09 24.53
N ASP A 22 26.23 -4.91 24.06
CA ASP A 22 27.02 -3.70 24.33
C ASP A 22 26.99 -2.67 23.20
N HIS A 23 26.44 -2.99 22.01
CA HIS A 23 26.30 -2.02 20.92
C HIS A 23 24.86 -1.97 20.44
N SER A 24 24.05 -1.14 21.10
CA SER A 24 22.77 -0.68 20.56
C SER A 24 23.05 0.09 19.25
N PRO A 25 22.31 -0.15 18.14
CA PRO A 25 22.39 0.69 16.95
C PRO A 25 21.99 2.15 17.21
N PHE A 26 21.75 2.48 18.47
CA PHE A 26 21.39 3.77 19.02
C PHE A 26 22.42 4.28 20.01
N ASP A 27 23.72 4.10 19.75
CA ASP A 27 24.77 4.67 20.56
C ASP A 27 24.55 6.17 20.77
N ASP A 28 24.91 6.62 21.98
CA ASP A 28 24.65 7.96 22.52
C ASP A 28 25.07 9.11 21.61
N GLU A 29 26.01 8.89 20.70
CA GLU A 29 26.55 9.85 19.74
C GLU A 29 25.54 10.31 18.67
N TYR A 30 24.50 9.50 18.40
CA TYR A 30 23.49 9.76 17.36
C TYR A 30 22.16 10.29 17.87
N ILE A 31 21.98 10.41 19.17
CA ILE A 31 20.72 10.84 19.80
C ILE A 31 20.93 12.17 20.50
N SER A 32 20.25 13.24 20.05
CA SER A 32 20.24 14.48 20.80
C SER A 32 19.60 14.25 22.19
N PRO A 33 20.01 15.00 23.24
CA PRO A 33 19.41 14.89 24.57
C PRO A 33 17.88 15.03 24.55
N GLN A 34 17.34 15.95 23.75
CA GLN A 34 15.90 16.17 23.58
C GLN A 34 15.22 14.96 22.93
N MET A 35 15.88 14.29 22.00
CA MET A 35 15.36 13.11 21.32
C MET A 35 15.42 11.86 22.22
N ARG A 36 16.43 11.79 23.08
CA ARG A 36 16.54 10.78 24.13
C ARG A 36 15.41 10.94 25.14
N ASP A 37 15.10 12.17 25.56
CA ASP A 37 13.99 12.47 26.46
C ASP A 37 12.63 12.19 25.82
N TYR A 38 12.46 12.49 24.53
CA TYR A 38 11.26 12.12 23.75
C TYR A 38 11.06 10.60 23.68
N MET A 39 12.12 9.83 23.46
CA MET A 39 12.03 8.36 23.40
C MET A 39 11.83 7.68 24.75
N THR A 40 12.33 8.29 25.80
CA THR A 40 12.24 7.75 27.17
C THR A 40 10.98 8.21 27.91
N GLY A 41 10.15 9.06 27.29
CA GLY A 41 8.97 9.63 27.95
C GLY A 41 9.30 10.52 29.14
N ARG A 42 10.51 11.08 29.20
CA ARG A 42 10.95 11.91 30.34
C ARG A 42 10.22 13.23 30.45
N ASP A 43 9.65 13.71 29.35
CA ASP A 43 8.93 14.99 29.38
C ASP A 43 7.61 14.98 30.14
N THR A 44 7.12 13.82 30.59
CA THR A 44 5.76 13.76 31.12
C THR A 44 5.60 13.17 32.53
N VAL A 45 6.57 12.46 33.11
CA VAL A 45 6.37 11.94 34.49
C VAL A 45 7.68 11.80 35.26
N ARG A 46 7.92 12.69 36.23
CA ARG A 46 8.87 12.43 37.31
C ARG A 46 8.23 11.43 38.31
N TYR A 47 8.52 10.15 38.15
CA TYR A 47 8.32 9.22 39.27
C TYR A 47 9.49 9.33 40.24
N GLY A 48 9.12 9.44 41.55
CA GLY A 48 10.07 9.63 42.64
C GLY A 48 11.22 8.63 42.65
N ASN A 49 12.37 9.12 43.02
CA ASN A 49 13.67 8.51 43.39
C ASN A 49 13.85 6.97 43.22
N ARG A 50 13.63 6.42 42.04
CA ARG A 50 14.20 5.12 41.66
C ARG A 50 15.36 5.34 40.69
N LYS A 51 16.49 4.66 40.96
CA LYS A 51 17.67 4.65 40.09
C LYS A 51 17.25 4.55 38.65
N ARG A 52 17.72 5.49 37.83
CA ARG A 52 17.46 5.53 36.37
C ARG A 52 17.94 4.21 35.78
N GLN A 53 17.02 3.35 35.39
CA GLN A 53 17.32 2.28 34.45
C GLN A 53 17.47 2.88 33.07
N ALA A 54 18.44 2.42 32.30
CA ALA A 54 18.57 2.75 30.89
C ALA A 54 17.20 2.52 30.20
N PRO A 55 16.82 3.35 29.20
CA PRO A 55 15.59 3.13 28.46
C PRO A 55 15.63 1.72 27.89
N ASP A 56 14.52 1.00 28.05
CA ASP A 56 14.36 -0.33 27.50
C ASP A 56 14.58 -0.24 25.97
N PRO A 57 15.67 -0.80 25.42
CA PRO A 57 15.93 -0.78 23.99
C PRO A 57 14.86 -1.53 23.18
N TYR A 58 13.93 -2.20 23.86
CA TYR A 58 12.87 -3.03 23.32
C TYR A 58 11.48 -2.40 23.38
N ILE A 59 11.34 -1.07 23.48
CA ILE A 59 10.06 -0.43 23.14
C ILE A 59 9.89 -0.55 21.62
N THR A 60 9.38 -1.69 21.23
CA THR A 60 9.23 -2.09 19.84
C THR A 60 7.95 -1.47 19.28
N GLY A 61 8.09 -0.29 18.71
CA GLY A 61 7.08 0.29 17.82
C GLY A 61 7.07 -0.44 16.47
N PRO A 62 6.07 -0.17 15.61
CA PRO A 62 6.08 -0.68 14.25
C PRO A 62 7.31 -0.14 13.51
N ILE A 63 7.99 -1.02 12.78
CA ILE A 63 9.03 -0.63 11.84
C ILE A 63 8.35 -0.32 10.51
N ILE A 64 8.65 0.83 9.94
CA ILE A 64 8.15 1.21 8.62
C ILE A 64 9.27 1.04 7.63
N LYS A 65 9.08 0.16 6.64
CA LYS A 65 10.03 -0.01 5.54
C LYS A 65 9.67 0.91 4.39
N ILE A 66 10.65 1.67 3.94
CA ILE A 66 10.56 2.53 2.77
C ILE A 66 11.42 1.93 1.68
N TYR A 67 10.84 1.71 0.51
CA TYR A 67 11.56 1.27 -0.68
C TYR A 67 11.65 2.42 -1.67
N GLY A 68 12.81 2.57 -2.29
CA GLY A 68 13.05 3.68 -3.19
C GLY A 68 14.16 3.42 -4.20
N VAL A 69 14.41 4.45 -5.00
CA VAL A 69 15.51 4.54 -5.97
C VAL A 69 16.39 5.74 -5.59
N CYS A 70 17.67 5.51 -5.50
CA CYS A 70 18.69 6.55 -5.27
C CYS A 70 18.97 7.36 -6.55
N PRO A 71 19.65 8.52 -6.47
CA PRO A 71 20.02 9.29 -7.65
C PRO A 71 20.91 8.52 -8.65
N ASP A 72 21.68 7.53 -8.20
CA ASP A 72 22.51 6.62 -9.02
C ASP A 72 21.73 5.44 -9.59
N GLU A 73 20.40 5.45 -9.47
CA GLU A 73 19.46 4.42 -9.91
C GLU A 73 19.55 3.10 -9.13
N SER A 74 20.33 3.04 -8.07
CA SER A 74 20.36 1.88 -7.18
C SER A 74 19.11 1.80 -6.32
N SER A 75 18.66 0.59 -6.00
CA SER A 75 17.52 0.40 -5.11
C SER A 75 17.93 0.53 -3.65
N ILE A 76 17.03 1.06 -2.83
CA ILE A 76 17.24 1.25 -1.39
C ILE A 76 16.03 0.76 -0.59
N CYS A 77 16.32 0.14 0.55
CA CYS A 77 15.35 -0.17 1.60
C CYS A 77 15.77 0.50 2.89
N VAL A 78 14.89 1.32 3.46
CA VAL A 78 15.15 2.05 4.71
C VAL A 78 14.17 1.59 5.79
N ASP A 79 14.69 1.13 6.92
CA ASP A 79 13.91 0.83 8.10
C ASP A 79 13.74 2.07 8.97
N VAL A 80 12.51 2.50 9.16
CA VAL A 80 12.15 3.72 9.88
C VAL A 80 11.62 3.36 11.25
N TYR A 81 12.27 3.88 12.27
CA TYR A 81 11.97 3.63 13.67
C TYR A 81 11.40 4.85 14.39
N GLY A 82 10.70 4.59 15.49
CA GLY A 82 10.22 5.62 16.42
C GLY A 82 8.93 6.32 15.99
N HIS A 83 8.26 5.82 14.94
CA HIS A 83 6.89 6.22 14.64
C HIS A 83 5.92 5.31 15.39
N TYR A 84 5.08 5.91 16.22
CA TYR A 84 4.11 5.21 17.03
C TYR A 84 2.69 5.54 16.60
N PRO A 85 1.81 4.54 16.42
CA PRO A 85 0.39 4.78 16.18
C PRO A 85 -0.21 5.65 17.28
N THR A 86 -1.02 6.62 16.89
CA THR A 86 -1.59 7.60 17.79
C THR A 86 -3.09 7.38 17.95
N PHE A 87 -3.53 7.29 19.19
CA PHE A 87 -4.93 7.24 19.58
C PHE A 87 -5.29 8.51 20.34
N ARG A 88 -6.44 9.12 20.06
CA ARG A 88 -6.87 10.38 20.67
C ARG A 88 -8.27 10.27 21.24
N LEU A 89 -8.47 10.97 22.37
CA LEU A 89 -9.76 11.14 23.02
C LEU A 89 -10.03 12.63 23.21
N GLN A 90 -11.12 13.12 22.63
CA GLN A 90 -11.62 14.47 22.88
C GLN A 90 -12.37 14.50 24.22
N ILE A 91 -12.18 15.54 24.99
CA ILE A 91 -12.91 15.79 26.23
C ILE A 91 -14.06 16.72 25.89
N VAL A 92 -15.29 16.21 26.03
CA VAL A 92 -16.53 16.96 25.72
C VAL A 92 -17.33 17.34 26.95
N LYS A 93 -17.05 16.73 28.09
CA LYS A 93 -17.66 17.00 29.39
C LYS A 93 -16.61 16.76 30.49
N GLY A 94 -16.62 17.59 31.52
CA GLY A 94 -15.66 17.55 32.60
C GLY A 94 -14.39 18.35 32.28
N THR A 95 -13.41 18.26 33.18
CA THR A 95 -12.15 19.00 33.07
C THR A 95 -11.00 18.08 32.70
N ALA A 96 -10.22 18.44 31.68
CA ALA A 96 -9.03 17.69 31.30
C ALA A 96 -7.95 17.82 32.38
N SER A 97 -7.52 16.70 32.97
CA SER A 97 -6.45 16.65 33.95
C SER A 97 -5.42 15.56 33.65
N LYS A 98 -4.20 15.74 34.14
CA LYS A 98 -3.13 14.71 34.03
C LYS A 98 -3.51 13.42 34.74
N GLN A 99 -4.25 13.51 35.84
CA GLN A 99 -4.67 12.35 36.62
C GLN A 99 -5.71 11.53 35.86
N CYS A 100 -6.71 12.17 35.22
CA CYS A 100 -7.66 11.52 34.34
C CYS A 100 -6.97 10.89 33.13
N MET A 101 -6.03 11.59 32.49
CA MET A 101 -5.24 11.03 31.41
C MET A 101 -4.50 9.75 31.83
N MET A 102 -3.91 9.72 33.03
CA MET A 102 -3.23 8.54 33.56
C MET A 102 -4.19 7.39 33.85
N ARG A 103 -5.38 7.67 34.41
CA ARG A 103 -6.42 6.65 34.66
C ARG A 103 -6.90 5.99 33.37
N ILE A 104 -7.18 6.80 32.34
CA ILE A 104 -7.54 6.32 31.00
C ILE A 104 -6.39 5.51 30.41
N GLY A 105 -5.14 5.95 30.56
CA GLY A 105 -3.97 5.21 30.13
C GLY A 105 -3.87 3.82 30.78
N ASN A 106 -4.09 3.73 32.09
CA ASN A 106 -4.12 2.46 32.80
C ASN A 106 -5.27 1.55 32.33
N TYR A 107 -6.40 2.13 31.95
CA TYR A 107 -7.52 1.40 31.38
C TYR A 107 -7.17 0.83 29.99
N ILE A 108 -6.53 1.62 29.13
CA ILE A 108 -6.01 1.18 27.82
C ILE A 108 -5.03 0.02 28.00
N GLU A 109 -4.09 0.10 28.95
CA GLU A 109 -3.14 -0.98 29.25
C GLU A 109 -3.85 -2.27 29.68
N LYS A 110 -4.86 -2.18 30.52
CA LYS A 110 -5.64 -3.33 30.98
C LYS A 110 -6.48 -3.95 29.86
N SER A 111 -7.15 -3.13 29.05
CA SER A 111 -7.97 -3.61 27.93
C SER A 111 -7.15 -4.31 26.85
N ALA A 112 -5.92 -3.86 26.61
CA ALA A 112 -4.98 -4.49 25.70
C ALA A 112 -4.61 -5.92 26.13
N LEU A 113 -4.53 -6.18 27.42
CA LEU A 113 -4.21 -7.50 27.98
C LEU A 113 -5.37 -8.51 27.80
N SER A 114 -6.61 -8.05 27.85
CA SER A 114 -7.79 -8.93 27.74
C SER A 114 -8.03 -9.48 26.32
N HIS A 115 -7.41 -8.90 25.29
CA HIS A 115 -7.56 -9.31 23.89
C HIS A 115 -6.44 -10.24 23.39
N GLY A 116 -5.77 -10.97 24.26
CA GLY A 116 -4.82 -12.04 23.90
C GLY A 116 -3.46 -11.57 23.36
N ASN A 117 -3.21 -10.27 23.33
CA ASN A 117 -1.91 -9.69 23.02
C ASN A 117 -1.03 -9.64 24.28
N THR A 118 -0.76 -10.80 24.88
CA THR A 118 0.23 -10.88 25.98
C THR A 118 1.60 -10.52 25.40
N PRO A 119 2.25 -9.46 25.92
CA PRO A 119 3.64 -9.21 25.59
C PRO A 119 4.46 -10.40 26.13
N THR A 120 5.32 -10.96 25.31
CA THR A 120 6.33 -11.92 25.77
C THR A 120 7.11 -11.27 26.91
N GLN A 121 7.13 -11.91 28.08
CA GLN A 121 7.91 -11.45 29.21
C GLN A 121 9.39 -11.55 28.86
N TYR A 122 10.07 -10.41 28.80
CA TYR A 122 11.51 -10.35 28.73
C TYR A 122 12.02 -9.76 30.02
N ASN A 123 12.87 -10.50 30.74
CA ASN A 123 13.54 -10.09 31.98
C ASN A 123 12.64 -9.51 33.11
N GLY A 124 11.42 -10.02 33.27
CA GLY A 124 10.54 -9.60 34.37
C GLY A 124 9.85 -8.25 34.21
N ASN A 125 10.17 -7.46 33.18
CA ASN A 125 9.50 -6.21 32.87
C ASN A 125 8.47 -6.42 31.77
N ARG A 126 7.21 -6.13 32.04
CA ARG A 126 6.14 -6.11 31.01
C ARG A 126 6.33 -4.90 30.12
N PRO A 127 6.51 -5.06 28.80
CA PRO A 127 6.50 -3.93 27.87
C PRO A 127 5.16 -3.21 27.96
N ARG A 128 5.19 -1.90 28.08
CA ARG A 128 3.99 -1.05 28.11
C ARG A 128 3.44 -0.86 26.69
N ASN A 129 2.12 -0.90 26.55
CA ASN A 129 1.46 -0.58 25.28
C ASN A 129 1.49 0.93 24.98
N ILE A 130 1.48 1.76 26.02
CA ILE A 130 1.57 3.22 25.89
C ILE A 130 3.03 3.65 26.05
N VAL A 131 3.56 4.25 25.00
CA VAL A 131 4.91 4.84 24.98
C VAL A 131 4.92 6.21 25.64
N SER A 132 3.94 7.04 25.29
CA SER A 132 3.75 8.37 25.87
C SER A 132 2.30 8.81 25.80
N SER A 133 1.96 9.76 26.65
CA SER A 133 0.66 10.45 26.64
C SER A 133 0.86 11.95 26.78
N THR A 134 0.02 12.74 26.10
CA THR A 134 0.12 14.19 26.05
C THR A 134 -1.27 14.80 26.06
N MET A 135 -1.43 15.95 26.73
CA MET A 135 -2.61 16.79 26.61
C MET A 135 -2.34 17.86 25.55
N LEU A 136 -3.28 18.07 24.65
CA LEU A 136 -3.16 19.08 23.62
C LEU A 136 -4.51 19.72 23.30
N LYS A 137 -4.50 20.91 22.68
CA LYS A 137 -5.68 21.55 22.14
C LYS A 137 -5.75 21.33 20.63
N ALA A 138 -6.95 21.04 20.14
CA ALA A 138 -7.22 20.84 18.73
C ALA A 138 -8.69 21.14 18.41
N PHE A 139 -8.99 21.33 17.14
CA PHE A 139 -10.37 21.36 16.69
C PHE A 139 -10.87 19.93 16.44
N SER A 140 -12.16 19.72 16.67
CA SER A 140 -12.86 18.52 16.24
C SER A 140 -13.62 18.82 14.95
N ALA A 141 -13.46 17.97 13.94
CA ALA A 141 -14.24 18.09 12.72
C ALA A 141 -15.72 17.80 12.96
N PHE A 142 -16.03 17.07 14.05
CA PHE A 142 -17.41 16.77 14.43
C PHE A 142 -17.52 16.50 15.97
N PRO A 143 -18.55 17.03 16.65
CA PRO A 143 -19.34 18.18 16.18
C PRO A 143 -18.42 19.38 15.96
N TYR A 144 -18.70 20.16 14.93
CA TYR A 144 -17.91 21.37 14.69
C TYR A 144 -18.04 22.32 15.88
N MET A 145 -16.91 22.67 16.47
CA MET A 145 -16.85 23.59 17.59
C MET A 145 -16.10 24.86 17.16
N GLU A 146 -16.64 26.02 17.53
CA GLU A 146 -16.01 27.31 17.24
C GLU A 146 -14.70 27.50 18.03
N HIS A 147 -14.51 26.73 19.08
CA HIS A 147 -13.34 26.79 19.95
C HIS A 147 -12.62 25.44 20.01
N PRO A 148 -11.28 25.45 20.17
CA PRO A 148 -10.52 24.22 20.32
C PRO A 148 -10.87 23.51 21.63
N SER A 149 -10.98 22.20 21.55
CA SER A 149 -11.22 21.30 22.68
C SER A 149 -9.91 20.74 23.23
N ASP A 150 -9.97 20.23 24.45
CA ASP A 150 -8.87 19.47 25.04
C ASP A 150 -8.92 18.00 24.56
N PHE A 151 -7.74 17.47 24.25
CA PHE A 151 -7.56 16.10 23.82
C PHE A 151 -6.50 15.40 24.67
N TYR A 152 -6.72 14.11 24.93
CA TYR A 152 -5.68 13.20 25.39
C TYR A 152 -5.15 12.43 24.17
N GLU A 153 -3.85 12.52 23.92
CA GLU A 153 -3.15 11.77 22.89
C GLU A 153 -2.30 10.67 23.54
N TYR A 154 -2.48 9.42 23.06
CA TYR A 154 -1.70 8.26 23.49
C TYR A 154 -0.93 7.72 22.30
N ARG A 155 0.38 7.55 22.44
CA ARG A 155 1.25 6.90 21.45
C ARG A 155 1.45 5.45 21.87
N LEU A 156 1.18 4.53 20.97
CA LEU A 156 1.12 3.10 21.26
C LEU A 156 2.35 2.38 20.71
N SER A 157 2.99 1.52 21.53
CA SER A 157 4.20 0.78 21.17
C SER A 157 3.97 -0.28 20.11
N LYS A 158 2.77 -0.87 20.04
CA LYS A 158 2.40 -1.85 19.03
C LYS A 158 1.44 -1.22 18.02
N ALA A 159 1.41 -1.77 16.80
CA ALA A 159 0.31 -1.57 15.88
C ALA A 159 -0.96 -2.22 16.46
N TYR A 160 -1.21 -2.01 17.74
CA TYR A 160 -2.48 -2.32 18.35
C TYR A 160 -3.52 -1.58 17.53
N SER A 161 -4.56 -2.28 17.12
CA SER A 161 -5.57 -1.69 16.28
C SER A 161 -6.15 -0.46 17.00
N VAL A 162 -5.65 0.73 16.63
CA VAL A 162 -6.21 2.02 17.09
C VAL A 162 -7.73 1.99 16.88
N ARG A 163 -8.16 1.32 15.82
CA ARG A 163 -9.55 1.06 15.51
C ARG A 163 -10.25 0.24 16.62
N THR A 164 -9.65 -0.85 17.09
CA THR A 164 -10.25 -1.66 18.17
C THR A 164 -10.41 -0.86 19.46
N LEU A 165 -9.42 0.00 19.78
CA LEU A 165 -9.55 0.92 20.91
C LEU A 165 -10.68 1.92 20.67
N ALA A 166 -10.78 2.52 19.50
CA ALA A 166 -11.82 3.47 19.18
C ALA A 166 -13.22 2.82 19.23
N GLU A 167 -13.38 1.61 18.67
CA GLU A 167 -14.64 0.84 18.77
C GLU A 167 -15.02 0.50 20.22
N HIS A 168 -14.02 0.32 21.07
CA HIS A 168 -14.24 0.10 22.49
C HIS A 168 -14.68 1.37 23.20
N PHE A 169 -14.01 2.50 22.98
CA PHE A 169 -14.32 3.77 23.62
C PHE A 169 -15.64 4.41 23.13
N VAL A 170 -16.08 4.10 21.92
CA VAL A 170 -17.43 4.49 21.47
C VAL A 170 -18.55 3.90 22.37
N LYS A 171 -18.29 2.72 22.96
CA LYS A 171 -19.25 2.06 23.86
C LYS A 171 -19.21 2.61 25.29
N ILE A 172 -18.19 3.42 25.61
CA ILE A 172 -17.95 4.02 26.92
C ILE A 172 -17.82 5.54 26.73
N PRO A 173 -18.92 6.24 26.42
CA PRO A 173 -18.85 7.67 26.14
C PRO A 173 -18.56 8.52 27.38
N GLU A 174 -18.76 7.97 28.56
CA GLU A 174 -18.52 8.64 29.84
C GLU A 174 -17.70 7.72 30.79
N MET A 175 -16.81 8.32 31.55
CA MET A 175 -16.01 7.65 32.59
C MET A 175 -16.12 8.43 33.90
N ASP A 176 -16.11 7.70 35.02
CA ASP A 176 -16.11 8.32 36.34
C ASP A 176 -14.90 9.24 36.54
N ASP A 177 -15.15 10.47 36.87
CA ASP A 177 -14.12 11.47 37.15
C ASP A 177 -14.49 12.28 38.42
N HIS A 178 -13.81 11.96 39.51
CA HIS A 178 -14.04 12.64 40.79
C HIS A 178 -13.55 14.10 40.83
N GLU A 179 -12.82 14.54 39.78
CA GLU A 179 -12.31 15.91 39.69
C GLU A 179 -13.17 16.82 38.82
N SER A 180 -14.13 16.26 38.05
CA SER A 180 -15.04 17.05 37.23
C SER A 180 -16.30 17.46 38.02
N GLU A 181 -16.87 18.62 37.71
CA GLU A 181 -18.18 19.00 38.18
C GLU A 181 -19.21 17.96 37.73
N GLY A 182 -19.68 17.13 38.66
CA GLY A 182 -20.60 16.02 38.39
C GLY A 182 -19.97 14.64 38.32
N GLY A 183 -18.66 14.49 38.57
CA GLY A 183 -17.98 13.19 38.70
C GLY A 183 -17.87 12.35 37.43
N VAL A 184 -18.13 12.93 36.24
CA VAL A 184 -18.12 12.20 34.96
C VAL A 184 -17.36 12.97 33.88
N LEU A 185 -16.44 12.25 33.21
CA LEU A 185 -15.70 12.74 32.06
C LEU A 185 -16.33 12.19 30.76
N GLY A 186 -16.86 13.07 29.95
CA GLY A 186 -17.39 12.72 28.63
C GLY A 186 -16.27 12.70 27.59
N ILE A 187 -16.18 11.63 26.81
CA ILE A 187 -15.08 11.39 25.87
C ILE A 187 -15.57 10.94 24.50
N ILE A 188 -14.89 11.39 23.44
CA ILE A 188 -15.12 10.94 22.07
C ILE A 188 -13.79 10.45 21.48
N PRO A 189 -13.70 9.20 20.99
CA PRO A 189 -12.49 8.70 20.34
C PRO A 189 -12.31 9.35 18.96
N HIS A 190 -11.05 9.68 18.63
CA HIS A 190 -10.67 10.30 17.38
C HIS A 190 -9.51 9.54 16.72
N SER A 191 -9.49 9.61 15.39
CA SER A 191 -8.43 9.09 14.53
C SER A 191 -8.28 7.57 14.55
N CYS A 192 -8.59 6.98 13.44
CA CYS A 192 -8.54 5.53 13.23
C CYS A 192 -7.79 5.17 11.98
N ASP A 193 -6.94 6.08 11.54
CA ASP A 193 -6.08 5.75 10.43
C ASP A 193 -5.06 4.70 10.85
N ASP A 194 -4.75 3.80 9.92
CA ASP A 194 -3.69 2.85 10.14
C ASP A 194 -2.34 3.58 10.36
N SER A 195 -1.41 2.90 11.03
CA SER A 195 -0.11 3.47 11.40
C SER A 195 0.66 4.05 10.22
N LEU A 196 0.46 3.47 9.04
CA LEU A 196 1.16 3.86 7.83
C LEU A 196 0.59 5.15 7.23
N THR A 197 -0.74 5.29 7.19
CA THR A 197 -1.39 6.56 6.82
C THR A 197 -1.00 7.66 7.79
N GLN A 198 -0.98 7.39 9.09
CA GLN A 198 -0.52 8.36 10.10
C GLN A 198 0.94 8.76 9.85
N PHE A 199 1.82 7.81 9.53
CA PHE A 199 3.21 8.10 9.21
C PHE A 199 3.34 9.01 7.98
N MET A 200 2.67 8.67 6.87
CA MET A 200 2.71 9.46 5.64
C MET A 200 2.22 10.90 5.88
N VAL A 201 1.09 11.05 6.57
CA VAL A 201 0.53 12.35 6.94
C VAL A 201 1.49 13.11 7.86
N ASN A 202 2.02 12.48 8.92
CA ASN A 202 2.85 13.14 9.91
C ASN A 202 4.21 13.56 9.36
N SER A 203 4.84 12.76 8.50
CA SER A 203 6.11 13.09 7.85
C SER A 203 5.97 14.05 6.67
N GLY A 204 4.76 14.21 6.13
CA GLY A 204 4.50 15.03 4.95
C GLY A 204 5.02 14.43 3.64
N ILE A 205 5.43 13.16 3.66
CA ILE A 205 5.93 12.48 2.46
C ILE A 205 4.78 12.02 1.56
N SER A 206 5.02 11.99 0.27
CA SER A 206 4.08 11.48 -0.72
C SER A 206 4.62 10.20 -1.37
N GLY A 207 3.73 9.34 -1.88
CA GLY A 207 4.14 8.23 -2.72
C GLY A 207 4.85 8.77 -3.97
N PHE A 208 5.91 8.12 -4.41
CA PHE A 208 6.79 8.59 -5.49
C PHE A 208 7.39 9.99 -5.28
N GLY A 209 7.39 10.51 -4.04
CA GLY A 209 8.08 11.75 -3.70
C GLY A 209 9.56 11.53 -3.43
N TRP A 210 10.36 12.58 -3.61
CA TRP A 210 11.73 12.58 -3.16
C TRP A 210 11.80 12.83 -1.65
N VAL A 211 12.67 12.08 -1.00
CA VAL A 211 12.92 12.23 0.43
C VAL A 211 14.40 12.33 0.70
N SER A 212 14.75 13.16 1.67
CA SER A 212 16.09 13.22 2.23
C SER A 212 16.10 12.63 3.63
N THR A 213 17.23 12.06 4.02
CA THR A 213 17.45 11.60 5.37
C THR A 213 18.80 12.08 5.88
N THR A 214 18.82 12.54 7.12
CA THR A 214 20.06 12.86 7.83
C THR A 214 20.39 11.69 8.75
N LYS A 215 21.67 11.27 8.76
CA LYS A 215 22.15 10.21 9.67
C LYS A 215 21.50 8.84 9.42
N MET A 216 21.66 8.31 8.23
CA MET A 216 21.34 6.90 7.96
C MET A 216 22.49 6.04 8.49
N ALA A 217 22.18 5.13 9.41
CA ALA A 217 23.11 4.09 9.81
C ALA A 217 23.14 3.01 8.71
N SER A 218 24.34 2.70 8.21
CA SER A 218 24.48 1.59 7.26
C SER A 218 24.26 0.27 7.97
N SER A 219 23.36 -0.56 7.46
CA SER A 219 23.09 -1.87 8.03
C SER A 219 24.08 -2.96 7.57
N HIS A 220 25.13 -2.58 6.83
CA HIS A 220 26.16 -3.54 6.40
C HIS A 220 26.92 -4.19 7.57
N ASP A 221 26.98 -3.53 8.73
CA ASP A 221 27.72 -4.03 9.89
C ASP A 221 26.85 -4.84 10.88
N ALA A 222 25.53 -4.73 10.80
CA ALA A 222 24.65 -5.58 11.58
C ALA A 222 24.43 -6.92 10.85
N LYS A 223 24.89 -8.03 11.40
CA LYS A 223 24.51 -9.39 10.96
C LYS A 223 22.99 -9.54 11.09
N ARG A 224 22.25 -9.05 10.09
CA ARG A 224 20.81 -9.32 9.98
C ARG A 224 20.65 -10.82 9.70
N SER A 225 19.68 -11.44 10.35
CA SER A 225 19.34 -12.82 10.03
C SER A 225 18.86 -12.89 8.58
N ASP A 226 19.14 -14.00 7.89
CA ASP A 226 18.72 -14.23 6.50
C ASP A 226 17.22 -14.06 6.26
N THR A 227 16.41 -14.10 7.32
CA THR A 227 14.96 -13.92 7.29
C THR A 227 14.52 -12.47 7.06
N GLU A 228 15.39 -11.47 7.30
CA GLU A 228 15.10 -10.05 7.06
C GLU A 228 15.75 -9.52 5.78
N ALA A 229 16.40 -10.37 5.00
CA ALA A 229 17.11 -9.96 3.81
C ALA A 229 16.18 -9.32 2.77
N CYS A 230 16.56 -8.12 2.34
CA CYS A 230 15.98 -7.41 1.22
C CYS A 230 16.88 -7.56 0.00
N THR A 231 16.32 -7.55 -1.22
CA THR A 231 17.09 -7.61 -2.46
C THR A 231 17.61 -6.23 -2.93
N CYS A 232 17.35 -5.16 -2.20
CA CYS A 232 17.82 -3.82 -2.56
C CYS A 232 19.34 -3.71 -2.48
N SER A 233 19.92 -2.87 -3.34
CA SER A 233 21.36 -2.58 -3.38
C SER A 233 21.85 -1.92 -2.09
N HIS A 234 21.01 -1.10 -1.48
CA HIS A 234 21.31 -0.40 -0.23
C HIS A 234 20.26 -0.69 0.83
N MET A 235 20.73 -0.75 2.08
CA MET A 235 19.87 -0.90 3.25
C MET A 235 20.36 0.04 4.34
N GLY A 236 19.42 0.63 5.10
CA GLY A 236 19.77 1.49 6.20
C GLY A 236 18.65 1.68 7.20
N ASP A 237 19.03 2.18 8.36
CA ASP A 237 18.15 2.45 9.48
C ASP A 237 18.08 3.95 9.75
N VAL A 238 16.87 4.49 9.91
CA VAL A 238 16.68 5.91 10.22
C VAL A 238 15.55 6.12 11.22
N ARG A 239 15.60 7.24 11.93
CA ARG A 239 14.48 7.69 12.75
C ARG A 239 13.44 8.41 11.90
N HIS A 240 12.16 8.25 12.23
CA HIS A 240 11.07 8.94 11.52
C HIS A 240 11.24 10.45 11.49
N THR A 241 11.88 11.04 12.52
CA THR A 241 12.16 12.46 12.59
C THR A 241 13.31 12.93 11.69
N SER A 242 14.10 12.01 11.14
CA SER A 242 15.22 12.31 10.23
C SER A 242 14.81 12.32 8.76
N ILE A 243 13.61 11.85 8.43
CA ILE A 243 13.09 11.82 7.07
C ILE A 243 12.37 13.13 6.77
N ARG A 244 12.70 13.74 5.63
CA ARG A 244 12.08 14.98 5.15
C ARG A 244 11.68 14.84 3.69
N PRO A 245 10.49 15.31 3.28
CA PRO A 245 10.17 15.45 1.87
C PRO A 245 11.08 16.50 1.24
N ILE A 246 11.43 16.30 -0.02
CA ILE A 246 12.07 17.29 -0.88
C ILE A 246 10.97 17.84 -1.79
N SER A 247 10.58 19.11 -1.58
CA SER A 247 9.45 19.73 -2.29
C SER A 247 9.83 20.28 -3.66
N ASP A 248 11.09 20.62 -3.85
CA ASP A 248 11.55 21.38 -5.01
C ASP A 248 12.16 20.48 -6.10
N HIS A 249 11.83 19.20 -6.07
CA HIS A 249 12.35 18.21 -7.00
C HIS A 249 11.21 17.42 -7.65
N ASP A 250 10.82 17.85 -8.85
CA ASP A 250 9.67 17.28 -9.59
C ASP A 250 10.06 16.11 -10.50
N GLU A 251 11.34 15.90 -10.76
CA GLU A 251 11.80 14.82 -11.62
C GLU A 251 11.40 13.45 -11.07
N ILE A 252 11.06 12.54 -11.99
CA ILE A 252 10.79 11.15 -11.68
C ILE A 252 12.09 10.37 -11.91
N ALA A 253 12.58 9.69 -10.88
CA ALA A 253 13.76 8.84 -11.03
C ALA A 253 13.50 7.79 -12.12
N PRO A 254 14.52 7.38 -12.88
CA PRO A 254 14.39 6.27 -13.81
C PRO A 254 13.93 5.00 -13.09
N LEU A 255 12.82 4.43 -13.56
CA LEU A 255 12.21 3.22 -12.97
C LEU A 255 12.45 2.01 -13.86
N ARG A 256 12.77 0.89 -13.27
CA ARG A 256 12.87 -0.40 -13.96
C ARG A 256 11.48 -1.01 -14.06
N VAL A 257 10.99 -1.14 -15.30
CA VAL A 257 9.67 -1.69 -15.62
C VAL A 257 9.84 -3.08 -16.20
N MET A 258 9.04 -4.02 -15.77
CA MET A 258 9.01 -5.36 -16.32
C MET A 258 7.58 -5.73 -16.71
N GLY A 259 7.34 -5.89 -18.02
CA GLY A 259 6.16 -6.57 -18.54
C GLY A 259 6.27 -8.07 -18.28
N ILE A 260 5.18 -8.73 -17.90
CA ILE A 260 5.15 -10.16 -17.61
C ILE A 260 3.83 -10.79 -18.04
N ASP A 261 3.92 -12.02 -18.55
CA ASP A 261 2.80 -12.91 -18.84
C ASP A 261 3.26 -14.37 -18.69
N ILE A 262 2.34 -15.30 -18.40
CA ILE A 262 2.65 -16.72 -18.23
C ILE A 262 1.73 -17.61 -19.04
N GLU A 263 2.28 -18.75 -19.51
CA GLU A 263 1.50 -19.83 -20.11
C GLU A 263 1.54 -21.09 -19.23
N CYS A 264 0.37 -21.68 -19.01
CA CYS A 264 0.19 -22.87 -18.18
C CYS A 264 -0.47 -23.98 -19.00
N ILE A 265 -0.02 -25.22 -18.81
CA ILE A 265 -0.77 -26.38 -19.33
C ILE A 265 -1.99 -26.59 -18.44
N LYS A 266 -3.14 -26.85 -19.07
CA LYS A 266 -4.34 -27.25 -18.36
C LYS A 266 -5.08 -28.32 -19.13
N ASP A 267 -5.73 -29.20 -18.43
CA ASP A 267 -6.60 -30.22 -19.01
C ASP A 267 -8.03 -29.70 -19.18
N GLU A 268 -8.66 -29.25 -18.09
CA GLU A 268 -10.01 -28.69 -18.08
C GLU A 268 -10.10 -27.48 -17.13
N GLY A 269 -11.04 -26.56 -17.39
CA GLY A 269 -11.32 -25.43 -16.52
C GLY A 269 -10.20 -24.37 -16.45
N MET A 270 -10.10 -23.65 -15.34
CA MET A 270 -8.99 -22.73 -15.05
C MET A 270 -7.81 -23.50 -14.49
N PRO A 271 -6.55 -23.18 -14.88
CA PRO A 271 -5.39 -23.86 -14.32
C PRO A 271 -5.26 -23.56 -12.82
N THR A 272 -4.78 -24.56 -12.09
CA THR A 272 -4.51 -24.47 -10.65
C THR A 272 -3.03 -24.69 -10.34
N PRO A 273 -2.41 -23.88 -9.47
CA PRO A 273 -0.97 -23.92 -9.23
C PRO A 273 -0.45 -25.24 -8.64
N ASP A 274 -1.30 -26.02 -8.00
CA ASP A 274 -0.97 -27.33 -7.42
C ASP A 274 -0.84 -28.43 -8.48
N LYS A 275 -1.60 -28.34 -9.58
CA LYS A 275 -1.67 -29.39 -10.61
C LYS A 275 -1.02 -29.02 -11.92
N ASN A 276 -1.17 -27.77 -12.33
CA ASN A 276 -0.86 -27.36 -13.68
C ASN A 276 0.47 -26.62 -13.74
N PRO A 277 1.45 -27.12 -14.50
CA PRO A 277 2.77 -26.47 -14.61
C PRO A 277 2.72 -25.20 -15.44
N VAL A 278 3.59 -24.25 -15.08
CA VAL A 278 3.95 -23.12 -15.92
C VAL A 278 4.97 -23.59 -16.95
N ILE A 279 4.72 -23.35 -18.23
CA ILE A 279 5.58 -23.79 -19.32
C ILE A 279 6.40 -22.65 -19.94
N ILE A 280 5.88 -21.44 -19.88
CA ILE A 280 6.55 -20.23 -20.40
C ILE A 280 6.30 -19.09 -19.42
N ILE A 281 7.37 -18.33 -19.15
CA ILE A 281 7.29 -17.00 -18.54
C ILE A 281 7.87 -16.02 -19.55
N GLY A 282 7.02 -15.17 -20.12
CA GLY A 282 7.41 -14.06 -20.98
C GLY A 282 7.70 -12.82 -20.15
N ALA A 283 8.85 -12.19 -20.40
CA ALA A 283 9.24 -10.96 -19.72
C ALA A 283 9.81 -9.94 -20.71
N ILE A 284 9.42 -8.67 -20.57
CA ILE A 284 10.06 -7.56 -21.26
C ILE A 284 10.58 -6.58 -20.22
N ALA A 285 11.89 -6.44 -20.17
CA ALA A 285 12.58 -5.53 -19.27
C ALA A 285 12.87 -4.21 -19.98
N CYS A 286 12.41 -3.09 -19.42
CA CYS A 286 12.59 -1.76 -19.97
C CYS A 286 12.70 -0.72 -18.85
N ARG A 287 13.04 0.52 -19.21
CA ARG A 287 13.14 1.65 -18.29
C ARG A 287 12.03 2.66 -18.56
N ALA A 288 11.55 3.31 -17.53
CA ALA A 288 10.74 4.50 -17.63
C ALA A 288 11.55 5.70 -17.12
N VAL A 289 11.79 6.66 -17.98
CA VAL A 289 12.49 7.92 -17.66
C VAL A 289 11.44 9.02 -17.61
N ASN A 290 11.38 9.76 -16.50
CA ASN A 290 10.33 10.74 -16.23
C ASN A 290 8.90 10.19 -16.44
N GLY A 291 8.69 8.91 -16.09
CA GLY A 291 7.41 8.23 -16.22
C GLY A 291 7.09 7.71 -17.62
N VAL A 292 7.93 7.99 -18.63
CA VAL A 292 7.78 7.52 -20.00
C VAL A 292 8.69 6.32 -20.24
N VAL A 293 8.12 5.22 -20.74
CA VAL A 293 8.88 4.00 -21.03
C VAL A 293 9.76 4.18 -22.25
N ASP A 294 11.06 3.88 -22.10
CA ASP A 294 12.04 3.88 -23.18
C ASP A 294 11.85 2.64 -24.09
N GLN A 295 11.25 2.83 -25.24
CA GLN A 295 10.99 1.78 -26.21
C GLN A 295 12.26 1.29 -26.93
N GLY A 296 13.31 2.12 -26.99
CA GLY A 296 14.55 1.80 -27.71
C GLY A 296 15.43 0.76 -27.02
N ASN A 297 15.23 0.55 -25.70
CA ASN A 297 16.06 -0.34 -24.88
C ASN A 297 15.27 -1.48 -24.25
N MET A 298 14.27 -2.00 -24.92
CA MET A 298 13.50 -3.15 -24.44
C MET A 298 14.27 -4.45 -24.63
N LYS A 299 14.34 -5.26 -23.57
CA LYS A 299 14.95 -6.60 -23.60
C LYS A 299 13.84 -7.64 -23.50
N ASN A 300 13.64 -8.39 -24.60
CA ASN A 300 12.67 -9.47 -24.67
C ASN A 300 13.31 -10.77 -24.15
N ILE A 301 12.68 -11.40 -23.17
CA ILE A 301 13.21 -12.58 -22.50
C ILE A 301 12.11 -13.62 -22.37
N ILE A 302 12.43 -14.86 -22.72
CA ILE A 302 11.57 -16.03 -22.53
C ILE A 302 12.29 -16.98 -21.58
N PHE A 303 11.62 -17.37 -20.52
CA PHE A 303 11.99 -18.50 -19.67
C PHE A 303 11.06 -19.66 -20.00
N THR A 304 11.63 -20.81 -20.31
CA THR A 304 10.87 -21.99 -20.72
C THR A 304 11.64 -23.27 -20.45
N TRP A 305 10.95 -24.37 -20.45
CA TRP A 305 11.51 -25.72 -20.42
C TRP A 305 10.82 -26.57 -21.49
N SER A 306 11.20 -27.78 -21.66
CA SER A 306 10.55 -28.72 -22.61
C SER A 306 10.53 -30.13 -22.05
N PRO A 307 9.58 -30.99 -22.46
CA PRO A 307 9.61 -32.37 -22.08
C PRO A 307 10.95 -33.04 -22.43
N PRO A 308 11.45 -34.01 -21.63
CA PRO A 308 12.64 -34.75 -21.94
C PRO A 308 12.57 -35.33 -23.37
N ASP A 309 13.72 -35.35 -24.05
CA ASP A 309 13.90 -35.90 -25.41
C ASP A 309 13.00 -35.29 -26.51
N SER A 310 12.37 -34.15 -26.24
CA SER A 310 11.45 -33.49 -27.17
C SER A 310 12.11 -32.51 -28.15
N GLY A 311 13.43 -32.33 -28.13
CA GLY A 311 14.16 -31.47 -29.05
C GLY A 311 14.18 -29.98 -28.68
N GLY A 312 13.80 -29.64 -27.45
CA GLY A 312 13.85 -28.24 -26.93
C GLY A 312 12.84 -27.30 -27.58
N VAL A 313 13.22 -26.05 -27.80
CA VAL A 313 12.42 -24.98 -28.44
C VAL A 313 13.09 -24.60 -29.75
N GLY A 314 12.29 -24.53 -30.83
CA GLY A 314 12.76 -24.11 -32.15
C GLY A 314 13.06 -22.59 -32.21
N GLU A 315 13.36 -22.10 -33.40
CA GLU A 315 13.61 -20.69 -33.61
C GLU A 315 12.30 -19.89 -33.42
N ILE A 316 12.34 -18.90 -32.51
CA ILE A 316 11.16 -18.08 -32.20
C ILE A 316 10.95 -17.08 -33.35
N PRO A 317 9.76 -17.06 -33.99
CA PRO A 317 9.43 -16.06 -35.00
C PRO A 317 9.61 -14.64 -34.47
N ARG A 318 10.39 -13.82 -35.15
CA ARG A 318 10.70 -12.44 -34.76
C ARG A 318 10.95 -11.54 -35.98
N SER A 319 10.82 -10.22 -35.81
CA SER A 319 11.31 -9.26 -36.80
C SER A 319 12.85 -9.23 -36.83
N ALA A 320 13.45 -8.76 -37.92
CA ALA A 320 14.90 -8.70 -38.11
C ALA A 320 15.59 -7.80 -37.05
N GLU A 321 14.88 -6.81 -36.52
CA GLU A 321 15.40 -5.85 -35.55
C GLU A 321 15.22 -6.32 -34.10
N GLU A 322 14.51 -7.40 -33.89
CA GLU A 322 14.11 -7.85 -32.55
C GLU A 322 15.07 -8.90 -32.01
N SER A 323 15.65 -8.62 -30.84
CA SER A 323 16.46 -9.55 -30.08
C SER A 323 15.61 -10.22 -28.99
N ILE A 324 15.54 -11.56 -29.00
CA ILE A 324 14.87 -12.36 -27.99
C ILE A 324 15.90 -13.25 -27.31
N ARG A 325 16.02 -13.11 -25.99
CA ARG A 325 16.85 -14.00 -25.19
C ARG A 325 15.99 -15.16 -24.66
N VAL A 326 16.29 -16.38 -25.08
CA VAL A 326 15.64 -17.59 -24.58
C VAL A 326 16.51 -18.22 -23.49
N ILE A 327 15.92 -18.45 -22.33
CA ILE A 327 16.52 -19.19 -21.21
C ILE A 327 15.74 -20.50 -21.11
N HIS A 328 16.35 -21.54 -21.71
CA HIS A 328 15.79 -22.88 -21.74
C HIS A 328 16.32 -23.69 -20.54
N ALA A 329 15.42 -24.15 -19.68
CA ALA A 329 15.69 -24.93 -18.49
C ALA A 329 15.43 -26.42 -18.75
N ARG A 330 15.98 -27.29 -17.92
CA ARG A 330 15.75 -28.75 -17.98
C ARG A 330 14.33 -29.12 -17.51
N ASP A 331 13.82 -28.37 -16.54
CA ASP A 331 12.50 -28.57 -15.92
C ASP A 331 11.91 -27.25 -15.43
N GLU A 332 10.69 -27.32 -14.93
CA GLU A 332 9.97 -26.16 -14.41
C GLU A 332 10.68 -25.53 -13.21
N ALA A 333 11.25 -26.33 -12.30
CA ALA A 333 11.91 -25.81 -11.09
C ALA A 333 13.16 -25.01 -11.43
N GLU A 334 13.97 -25.49 -12.39
CA GLU A 334 15.13 -24.77 -12.91
C GLU A 334 14.70 -23.48 -13.65
N MET A 335 13.60 -23.50 -14.42
CA MET A 335 13.04 -22.31 -15.06
C MET A 335 12.64 -21.26 -14.01
N PHE A 336 11.98 -21.65 -12.94
CA PHE A 336 11.64 -20.76 -11.84
C PHE A 336 12.88 -20.22 -11.12
N THR A 337 13.92 -21.04 -10.94
CA THR A 337 15.20 -20.62 -10.36
C THR A 337 15.88 -19.57 -11.22
N ALA A 338 15.91 -19.79 -12.53
CA ALA A 338 16.48 -18.83 -13.49
C ALA A 338 15.68 -17.51 -13.51
N PHE A 339 14.36 -17.58 -13.47
CA PHE A 339 13.50 -16.41 -13.38
C PHE A 339 13.71 -15.65 -12.06
N GLY A 340 13.79 -16.34 -10.92
CA GLY A 340 14.09 -15.73 -9.62
C GLY A 340 15.46 -15.03 -9.57
N SER A 341 16.47 -15.62 -10.20
CA SER A 341 17.79 -15.01 -10.36
C SER A 341 17.73 -13.75 -11.22
N PHE A 342 16.95 -13.79 -12.31
CA PHE A 342 16.70 -12.61 -13.13
C PHE A 342 15.97 -11.51 -12.38
N LEU A 343 14.93 -11.84 -11.60
CA LEU A 343 14.22 -10.87 -10.76
C LEU A 343 15.13 -10.17 -9.75
N THR A 344 16.09 -10.90 -9.20
CA THR A 344 17.06 -10.32 -8.26
C THR A 344 18.07 -9.43 -8.97
N SER A 345 18.58 -9.84 -10.15
CA SER A 345 19.60 -9.09 -10.88
C SER A 345 19.05 -7.86 -11.61
N TYR A 346 17.87 -7.96 -12.21
CA TYR A 346 17.21 -6.84 -12.87
C TYR A 346 16.57 -5.89 -11.88
N ASP A 347 16.04 -6.41 -10.77
CA ASP A 347 15.38 -5.70 -9.67
C ASP A 347 14.31 -4.71 -10.15
N PRO A 348 13.20 -5.18 -10.77
CA PRO A 348 12.16 -4.29 -11.29
C PRO A 348 11.50 -3.49 -10.17
N ASP A 349 11.15 -2.23 -10.48
CA ASP A 349 10.35 -1.36 -9.61
C ASP A 349 8.85 -1.56 -9.86
N ILE A 350 8.49 -1.84 -11.11
CA ILE A 350 7.10 -1.97 -11.56
C ILE A 350 6.94 -3.23 -12.41
N TYR A 351 5.94 -4.05 -12.07
CA TYR A 351 5.40 -5.10 -12.93
C TYR A 351 4.23 -4.55 -13.75
N VAL A 352 4.18 -4.88 -15.04
CA VAL A 352 3.07 -4.56 -15.93
C VAL A 352 2.52 -5.83 -16.55
N GLY A 353 1.21 -5.98 -16.60
CA GLY A 353 0.54 -7.09 -17.28
C GLY A 353 -0.96 -6.86 -17.39
N HIS A 354 -1.66 -7.78 -18.05
CA HIS A 354 -3.10 -7.74 -18.18
C HIS A 354 -3.76 -8.80 -17.30
N ASN A 355 -4.42 -8.40 -16.24
CA ASN A 355 -4.91 -9.25 -15.14
C ASN A 355 -3.79 -9.86 -14.28
N VAL A 356 -2.63 -9.26 -14.31
CA VAL A 356 -1.42 -9.75 -13.63
C VAL A 356 -1.59 -9.85 -12.11
N ILE A 357 -2.40 -8.98 -11.50
CA ILE A 357 -2.74 -9.03 -10.07
C ILE A 357 -3.68 -10.19 -9.75
N GLY A 358 -4.56 -10.53 -10.69
CA GLY A 358 -5.58 -11.55 -10.49
C GLY A 358 -5.17 -12.95 -10.91
N PHE A 359 -4.10 -13.10 -11.69
CA PHE A 359 -3.68 -14.38 -12.24
C PHE A 359 -2.16 -14.59 -12.16
N ASP A 360 -1.36 -13.91 -12.97
CA ASP A 360 0.06 -14.28 -13.20
C ASP A 360 0.89 -14.27 -11.92
N ILE A 361 0.92 -13.16 -11.19
CA ILE A 361 1.74 -13.04 -9.97
C ILE A 361 1.29 -14.00 -8.86
N PRO A 362 -0.01 -14.08 -8.50
CA PRO A 362 -0.45 -15.08 -7.53
C PRO A 362 -0.19 -16.52 -7.96
N TYR A 363 -0.30 -16.81 -9.27
CA TYR A 363 -0.03 -18.14 -9.82
C TYR A 363 1.44 -18.50 -9.66
N LEU A 364 2.35 -17.63 -10.10
CA LEU A 364 3.80 -17.82 -9.97
C LEU A 364 4.23 -18.06 -8.52
N VAL A 365 3.74 -17.22 -7.59
CA VAL A 365 4.07 -17.37 -6.16
C VAL A 365 3.52 -18.67 -5.60
N SER A 366 2.28 -19.05 -5.93
CA SER A 366 1.69 -20.31 -5.48
C SER A 366 2.43 -21.51 -6.06
N ARG A 367 2.77 -21.47 -7.34
CA ARG A 367 3.49 -22.55 -8.01
C ARG A 367 4.91 -22.70 -7.49
N ALA A 368 5.62 -21.59 -7.25
CA ALA A 368 6.94 -21.59 -6.61
C ALA A 368 6.92 -22.25 -5.23
N ASN A 369 5.86 -22.02 -4.45
CA ASN A 369 5.67 -22.71 -3.16
C ASN A 369 5.48 -24.22 -3.34
N VAL A 370 4.74 -24.66 -4.36
CA VAL A 370 4.58 -26.10 -4.68
C VAL A 370 5.90 -26.75 -5.10
N LEU A 371 6.71 -26.02 -5.91
CA LEU A 371 8.00 -26.50 -6.39
C LEU A 371 9.13 -26.36 -5.34
N GLY A 372 8.93 -25.64 -4.26
CA GLY A 372 9.96 -25.36 -3.26
C GLY A 372 11.04 -24.38 -3.75
N VAL A 373 10.78 -23.56 -4.77
CA VAL A 373 11.73 -22.61 -5.35
C VAL A 373 11.61 -21.23 -4.70
N GLU A 374 12.57 -20.89 -3.85
CA GLU A 374 12.49 -19.67 -3.02
C GLU A 374 12.52 -18.36 -3.81
N GLY A 375 13.31 -18.26 -4.89
CA GLY A 375 13.55 -17.02 -5.62
C GLY A 375 12.28 -16.34 -6.15
N VAL A 376 11.28 -17.11 -6.57
CA VAL A 376 10.00 -16.62 -7.12
C VAL A 376 8.91 -16.52 -6.06
N MET A 377 9.05 -17.22 -4.93
CA MET A 377 8.12 -17.06 -3.79
C MET A 377 8.02 -15.61 -3.32
N TYR A 378 9.04 -14.82 -3.57
CA TYR A 378 9.16 -13.43 -3.12
C TYR A 378 9.18 -12.46 -4.31
N MET A 379 8.14 -12.40 -5.10
CA MET A 379 8.03 -11.44 -6.21
C MET A 379 8.29 -9.97 -5.79
N GLY A 380 8.35 -9.69 -4.49
CA GLY A 380 8.79 -8.42 -3.90
C GLY A 380 10.29 -8.36 -3.61
N ARG A 381 10.74 -7.23 -3.03
CA ARG A 381 12.12 -7.02 -2.56
C ARG A 381 12.40 -7.63 -1.19
N ARG A 382 11.36 -7.96 -0.44
CA ARG A 382 11.44 -8.56 0.88
C ARG A 382 11.38 -10.08 0.80
N ARG A 383 12.32 -10.76 1.47
CA ARG A 383 12.44 -12.23 1.51
C ARG A 383 11.88 -12.80 2.82
N GLU A 384 10.57 -12.72 3.02
CA GLU A 384 9.91 -13.30 4.19
C GLU A 384 8.67 -14.10 3.80
N ARG A 385 8.65 -15.38 4.15
CA ARG A 385 7.59 -16.33 3.75
C ARG A 385 6.19 -15.93 4.18
N SER A 386 6.07 -15.29 5.33
CA SER A 386 4.75 -14.92 5.89
C SER A 386 3.99 -13.90 5.04
N TRP A 387 4.67 -13.13 4.16
CA TRP A 387 4.09 -12.07 3.35
C TRP A 387 3.84 -12.45 1.90
N SER A 388 4.55 -13.46 1.40
CA SER A 388 4.46 -13.88 0.00
C SER A 388 3.32 -14.86 -0.28
N ALA A 389 2.74 -15.49 0.74
CA ALA A 389 1.62 -16.41 0.53
C ALA A 389 0.41 -15.67 -0.07
N PRO A 390 -0.12 -16.13 -1.22
CA PRO A 390 -1.30 -15.52 -1.82
C PRO A 390 -2.49 -15.58 -0.88
N LYS A 391 -3.18 -14.45 -0.74
CA LYS A 391 -4.37 -14.31 0.11
C LYS A 391 -5.62 -14.39 -0.75
N GLU A 392 -6.61 -15.14 -0.31
CA GLU A 392 -7.92 -15.14 -0.93
C GLU A 392 -8.66 -13.85 -0.59
N ILE A 393 -9.07 -13.12 -1.63
CA ILE A 393 -9.87 -11.91 -1.51
C ILE A 393 -11.25 -12.17 -2.07
N THR A 394 -12.26 -11.97 -1.25
CA THR A 394 -13.67 -12.08 -1.65
C THR A 394 -14.21 -10.68 -1.95
N LYS A 395 -14.62 -10.43 -3.19
CA LYS A 395 -15.30 -9.20 -3.59
C LYS A 395 -16.77 -9.49 -3.83
N THR A 396 -17.66 -8.87 -3.06
CA THR A 396 -19.10 -8.93 -3.28
C THR A 396 -19.52 -7.79 -4.20
N ARG A 397 -20.16 -8.11 -5.31
CA ARG A 397 -20.73 -7.13 -6.24
C ARG A 397 -22.04 -6.57 -5.68
N LYS A 398 -22.49 -5.43 -6.20
CA LYS A 398 -23.75 -4.78 -5.80
C LYS A 398 -24.99 -5.67 -6.00
N ASN A 399 -24.93 -6.62 -6.92
CA ASN A 399 -25.98 -7.62 -7.18
C ASN A 399 -25.94 -8.82 -6.21
N GLY A 400 -25.01 -8.85 -5.26
CA GLY A 400 -24.85 -9.94 -4.29
C GLY A 400 -23.90 -11.05 -4.72
N ASP A 401 -23.44 -11.07 -5.98
CA ASP A 401 -22.47 -12.04 -6.46
C ASP A 401 -21.12 -11.86 -5.76
N THR A 402 -20.56 -12.94 -5.25
CA THR A 402 -19.23 -12.97 -4.65
C THR A 402 -18.23 -13.59 -5.60
N ARG A 403 -17.15 -12.89 -5.87
CA ARG A 403 -16.01 -13.42 -6.63
C ARG A 403 -14.82 -13.56 -5.70
N LYS A 404 -14.27 -14.76 -5.63
CA LYS A 404 -13.01 -15.04 -4.96
C LYS A 404 -11.87 -14.88 -5.95
N SER A 405 -10.79 -14.27 -5.53
CA SER A 405 -9.55 -14.15 -6.30
C SER A 405 -8.36 -14.29 -5.37
N LEU A 406 -7.29 -14.92 -5.84
CA LEU A 406 -6.01 -14.93 -5.15
C LEU A 406 -5.27 -13.62 -5.41
N ARG A 407 -4.50 -13.18 -4.44
CA ARG A 407 -3.66 -12.00 -4.55
C ARG A 407 -2.36 -12.22 -3.80
N ALA A 408 -1.26 -11.94 -4.45
CA ALA A 408 0.06 -11.92 -3.84
C ALA A 408 0.55 -10.48 -3.69
N ASP A 409 1.12 -10.15 -2.53
CA ASP A 409 1.76 -8.87 -2.31
C ASP A 409 3.22 -8.93 -2.80
N THR A 410 3.70 -7.80 -3.33
CA THR A 410 5.08 -7.64 -3.83
C THR A 410 5.75 -6.45 -3.13
N PRO A 411 6.08 -6.56 -1.84
CA PRO A 411 6.64 -5.44 -1.08
C PRO A 411 7.86 -4.82 -1.78
N GLY A 412 7.85 -3.49 -1.93
CA GLY A 412 8.89 -2.73 -2.62
C GLY A 412 8.80 -2.73 -4.15
N ARG A 413 7.77 -3.36 -4.75
CA ARG A 413 7.49 -3.34 -6.19
C ARG A 413 6.02 -3.09 -6.45
N ILE A 414 5.72 -2.32 -7.48
CA ILE A 414 4.35 -1.94 -7.84
C ILE A 414 3.80 -2.91 -8.88
N GLN A 415 2.58 -3.38 -8.70
CA GLN A 415 1.85 -4.19 -9.70
C GLN A 415 0.89 -3.27 -10.47
N LEU A 416 1.24 -2.96 -11.71
CA LEU A 416 0.46 -2.11 -12.60
C LEU A 416 -0.33 -2.99 -13.57
N ASP A 417 -1.61 -3.19 -13.28
CA ASP A 417 -2.49 -4.07 -14.03
C ASP A 417 -3.36 -3.26 -15.00
N THR A 418 -3.20 -3.52 -16.29
CA THR A 418 -3.92 -2.80 -17.35
C THR A 418 -5.43 -3.04 -17.30
N LEU A 419 -5.88 -4.23 -16.88
CA LEU A 419 -7.30 -4.57 -16.85
C LEU A 419 -8.09 -3.69 -15.87
N PRO A 420 -7.83 -3.70 -14.55
CA PRO A 420 -8.58 -2.85 -13.62
C PRO A 420 -8.30 -1.36 -13.83
N PHE A 421 -7.12 -0.98 -14.31
CA PHE A 421 -6.83 0.42 -14.59
C PHE A 421 -7.74 0.96 -15.69
N ILE A 422 -7.79 0.28 -16.85
CA ILE A 422 -8.62 0.72 -17.98
C ILE A 422 -10.11 0.65 -17.62
N GLN A 423 -10.55 -0.36 -16.88
CA GLN A 423 -11.93 -0.44 -16.38
C GLN A 423 -12.35 0.76 -15.53
N ASN A 424 -11.42 1.36 -14.81
CA ASN A 424 -11.68 2.53 -13.96
C ASN A 424 -11.72 3.85 -14.75
N VAL A 425 -10.98 3.96 -15.84
CA VAL A 425 -10.84 5.24 -16.59
C VAL A 425 -11.66 5.28 -17.87
N LYS A 426 -12.01 4.13 -18.46
CA LYS A 426 -12.76 4.04 -19.73
C LYS A 426 -13.91 3.03 -19.64
N LYS A 427 -14.99 3.32 -20.34
CA LYS A 427 -16.09 2.37 -20.54
C LYS A 427 -15.91 1.72 -21.91
N GLU A 428 -15.66 0.40 -21.91
CA GLU A 428 -15.44 -0.40 -23.10
C GLU A 428 -16.49 -1.51 -23.24
N SER A 429 -16.74 -1.96 -24.45
CA SER A 429 -17.62 -3.11 -24.72
C SER A 429 -16.98 -4.43 -24.29
N SER A 430 -15.66 -4.53 -24.40
CA SER A 430 -14.85 -5.67 -23.94
C SER A 430 -13.54 -5.19 -23.35
N TYR A 431 -13.12 -5.83 -22.27
CA TYR A 431 -11.84 -5.57 -21.59
C TYR A 431 -10.84 -6.71 -21.77
N SER A 432 -11.03 -7.59 -22.76
CA SER A 432 -10.01 -8.58 -23.11
C SER A 432 -8.79 -7.90 -23.71
N LEU A 433 -7.59 -8.46 -23.47
CA LEU A 433 -6.35 -7.91 -24.02
C LEU A 433 -6.42 -7.70 -25.52
N GLY A 434 -6.94 -8.69 -26.27
CA GLY A 434 -7.06 -8.59 -27.73
C GLY A 434 -7.98 -7.46 -28.18
N ALA A 435 -9.15 -7.26 -27.52
CA ALA A 435 -10.08 -6.20 -27.88
C ALA A 435 -9.51 -4.80 -27.59
N LEU A 436 -8.85 -4.64 -26.43
CA LEU A 436 -8.20 -3.38 -26.08
C LEU A 436 -7.00 -3.07 -26.97
N ALA A 437 -6.15 -4.05 -27.24
CA ALA A 437 -4.99 -3.90 -28.13
C ALA A 437 -5.42 -3.56 -29.55
N GLN A 438 -6.43 -4.24 -30.10
CA GLN A 438 -6.97 -3.91 -31.41
C GLN A 438 -7.50 -2.47 -31.48
N LYS A 439 -8.19 -2.02 -30.43
CA LYS A 439 -8.76 -0.67 -30.38
C LYS A 439 -7.72 0.44 -30.24
N TYR A 440 -6.76 0.26 -29.32
CA TYR A 440 -5.84 1.32 -28.93
C TYR A 440 -4.49 1.25 -29.64
N LEU A 441 -4.01 0.04 -29.95
CA LEU A 441 -2.71 -0.17 -30.59
C LEU A 441 -2.83 -0.48 -32.10
N GLY A 442 -4.04 -0.84 -32.58
CA GLY A 442 -4.24 -1.30 -33.95
C GLY A 442 -3.74 -2.72 -34.20
N GLU A 443 -3.30 -3.43 -33.17
CA GLU A 443 -2.76 -4.78 -33.23
C GLU A 443 -3.67 -5.76 -32.50
N GLY A 444 -3.95 -6.91 -33.11
CA GLY A 444 -4.72 -7.98 -32.49
C GLY A 444 -3.83 -8.99 -31.75
N LYS A 445 -4.43 -9.67 -30.80
CA LYS A 445 -3.85 -10.87 -30.19
C LYS A 445 -3.83 -11.99 -31.24
N ASP A 446 -2.78 -12.87 -31.19
CA ASP A 446 -2.75 -14.05 -32.04
C ASP A 446 -3.88 -15.03 -31.63
N ASP A 447 -4.41 -15.74 -32.60
CA ASP A 447 -5.51 -16.68 -32.37
C ASP A 447 -4.96 -18.04 -31.91
N VAL A 448 -4.47 -18.09 -30.65
CA VAL A 448 -4.13 -19.31 -29.96
C VAL A 448 -5.15 -19.50 -28.85
N GLY A 449 -6.14 -20.37 -29.11
CA GLY A 449 -7.10 -20.74 -28.06
C GLY A 449 -6.38 -21.45 -26.91
N TYR A 450 -6.78 -21.14 -25.67
CA TYR A 450 -6.17 -21.72 -24.47
C TYR A 450 -6.17 -23.25 -24.46
N GLN A 451 -7.11 -23.90 -25.16
CA GLN A 451 -7.17 -25.36 -25.33
C GLN A 451 -6.04 -25.92 -26.20
N MET A 452 -5.43 -25.08 -27.02
CA MET A 452 -4.34 -25.47 -27.92
C MET A 452 -2.96 -25.40 -27.25
N ILE A 453 -2.84 -24.77 -26.09
CA ILE A 453 -1.54 -24.59 -25.40
C ILE A 453 -0.90 -25.95 -25.11
N GLY A 454 -1.61 -26.85 -24.45
CA GLY A 454 -1.11 -28.21 -24.15
C GLY A 454 -0.73 -29.00 -25.40
N PRO A 455 -1.64 -29.17 -26.40
CA PRO A 455 -1.30 -29.83 -27.67
C PRO A 455 -0.09 -29.22 -28.36
N LEU A 456 0.00 -27.91 -28.54
CA LEU A 456 1.14 -27.24 -29.18
C LEU A 456 2.45 -27.41 -28.38
N TRP A 457 2.36 -27.45 -27.06
CA TRP A 457 3.51 -27.66 -26.20
C TRP A 457 4.14 -29.05 -26.41
N HIS A 458 3.35 -30.09 -26.56
CA HIS A 458 3.81 -31.49 -26.72
C HIS A 458 4.19 -31.84 -28.14
N GLN A 459 3.77 -31.09 -29.17
CA GLN A 459 3.83 -31.48 -30.56
C GLN A 459 5.26 -31.40 -31.13
N SER A 460 5.91 -30.24 -31.11
CA SER A 460 7.25 -30.09 -31.70
C SER A 460 8.00 -28.86 -31.15
N PRO A 461 9.34 -28.76 -31.42
CA PRO A 461 10.13 -27.56 -31.11
C PRO A 461 9.55 -26.27 -31.74
N GLU A 462 9.05 -26.35 -32.99
CA GLU A 462 8.52 -25.22 -33.74
C GLU A 462 7.21 -24.72 -33.14
N THR A 463 6.35 -25.63 -32.69
CA THR A 463 5.07 -25.25 -32.02
C THR A 463 5.34 -24.65 -30.64
N ARG A 464 6.35 -25.10 -29.90
CA ARG A 464 6.81 -24.46 -28.67
C ARG A 464 7.37 -23.06 -28.94
N ALA A 465 8.15 -22.88 -30.01
CA ALA A 465 8.64 -21.56 -30.42
C ALA A 465 7.48 -20.59 -30.75
N ARG A 466 6.42 -21.09 -31.40
CA ARG A 466 5.19 -20.32 -31.66
C ARG A 466 4.50 -19.91 -30.36
N LEU A 467 4.41 -20.79 -29.36
CA LEU A 467 3.85 -20.44 -28.04
C LEU A 467 4.70 -19.40 -27.31
N CYS A 468 6.03 -19.47 -27.42
CA CYS A 468 6.93 -18.46 -26.87
C CYS A 468 6.70 -17.07 -27.53
N ALA A 469 6.55 -17.04 -28.85
CA ALA A 469 6.23 -15.80 -29.59
C ALA A 469 4.88 -15.25 -29.15
N TYR A 470 3.88 -16.11 -28.99
CA TYR A 470 2.54 -15.75 -28.54
C TYR A 470 2.56 -15.11 -27.14
N CYS A 471 3.18 -15.75 -26.14
CA CYS A 471 3.33 -15.22 -24.80
C CYS A 471 4.04 -13.85 -24.80
N LEU A 472 5.16 -13.75 -25.54
CA LEU A 472 5.90 -12.48 -25.64
C LEU A 472 5.08 -11.37 -26.30
N LYS A 473 4.21 -11.71 -27.28
CA LYS A 473 3.29 -10.76 -27.89
C LYS A 473 2.26 -10.25 -26.90
N ASP A 474 1.72 -11.09 -26.03
CA ASP A 474 0.80 -10.69 -24.97
C ASP A 474 1.46 -9.72 -23.98
N VAL A 475 2.74 -9.95 -23.61
CA VAL A 475 3.51 -8.98 -22.83
C VAL A 475 3.67 -7.64 -23.55
N LYS A 476 4.00 -7.65 -24.87
CA LYS A 476 4.13 -6.42 -25.67
C LYS A 476 2.85 -5.64 -25.74
N LEU A 477 1.73 -6.31 -25.97
CA LEU A 477 0.42 -5.67 -26.02
C LEU A 477 0.03 -5.05 -24.66
N SER A 478 0.33 -5.74 -23.56
CA SER A 478 0.08 -5.22 -22.22
C SER A 478 0.93 -3.98 -21.91
N LEU A 479 2.22 -4.01 -22.23
CA LEU A 479 3.11 -2.84 -22.13
C LEU A 479 2.66 -1.71 -23.06
N GLY A 480 2.31 -2.01 -24.32
CA GLY A 480 1.81 -1.04 -25.27
C GLY A 480 0.58 -0.31 -24.76
N LEU A 481 -0.36 -1.02 -24.15
CA LEU A 481 -1.52 -0.40 -23.49
C LEU A 481 -1.11 0.49 -22.33
N ALA A 482 -0.18 0.03 -21.47
CA ALA A 482 0.29 0.83 -20.35
C ALA A 482 1.00 2.12 -20.78
N MET A 483 1.67 2.10 -21.93
CA MET A 483 2.38 3.25 -22.53
C MET A 483 1.48 4.13 -23.41
N HIS A 484 0.30 3.66 -23.76
CA HIS A 484 -0.57 4.38 -24.70
C HIS A 484 -0.92 5.77 -24.15
N LYS A 485 -0.87 6.80 -25.01
CA LYS A 485 -1.09 8.22 -24.69
C LYS A 485 -2.39 8.54 -23.94
N GLU A 486 -3.41 7.67 -24.06
CA GLU A 486 -4.66 7.85 -23.33
C GLU A 486 -4.60 7.32 -21.90
N PHE A 487 -3.58 6.56 -21.54
CA PHE A 487 -3.44 5.93 -20.26
C PHE A 487 -2.20 6.41 -19.51
N GLU A 488 -1.03 6.43 -20.18
CA GLU A 488 0.27 6.81 -19.59
C GLU A 488 0.39 6.31 -18.15
N MET A 489 0.17 5.00 -17.98
CA MET A 489 -0.19 4.43 -16.70
C MET A 489 0.88 4.65 -15.62
N VAL A 490 2.16 4.58 -16.00
CA VAL A 490 3.27 4.82 -15.06
C VAL A 490 3.23 6.26 -14.56
N LEU A 491 3.16 7.22 -15.49
CA LEU A 491 3.09 8.64 -15.17
C LEU A 491 1.82 8.96 -14.35
N SER A 492 0.67 8.46 -14.77
CA SER A 492 -0.61 8.65 -14.07
C SER A 492 -0.56 8.17 -12.63
N VAL A 493 0.06 7.02 -12.36
CA VAL A 493 0.18 6.48 -11.00
C VAL A 493 1.14 7.32 -10.16
N VAL A 494 2.26 7.75 -10.73
CA VAL A 494 3.22 8.61 -10.04
C VAL A 494 2.58 9.93 -9.65
N GLU A 495 1.95 10.62 -10.60
CA GLU A 495 1.34 11.94 -10.37
C GLU A 495 0.15 11.86 -9.40
N LEU A 496 -0.73 10.87 -9.55
CA LEU A 496 -1.82 10.67 -8.61
C LEU A 496 -1.31 10.36 -7.20
N SER A 497 -0.26 9.56 -7.07
CA SER A 497 0.33 9.24 -5.78
C SER A 497 0.99 10.47 -5.12
N ARG A 498 1.66 11.30 -5.90
CA ARG A 498 2.23 12.58 -5.44
C ARG A 498 1.13 13.55 -4.99
N CYS A 499 0.16 13.80 -5.85
CA CYS A 499 -0.92 14.76 -5.61
C CYS A 499 -1.78 14.34 -4.40
N THR A 500 -2.19 13.09 -4.33
CA THR A 500 -3.09 12.60 -3.27
C THR A 500 -2.36 12.15 -2.02
N ARG A 501 -1.03 12.02 -2.05
CA ARG A 501 -0.17 11.47 -0.99
C ARG A 501 -0.55 10.04 -0.57
N VAL A 502 -1.27 9.32 -1.43
CA VAL A 502 -1.57 7.91 -1.24
C VAL A 502 -0.45 7.07 -1.82
N ARG A 503 -0.06 6.01 -1.12
CA ARG A 503 0.94 5.06 -1.63
C ARG A 503 0.49 4.44 -2.95
N ALA A 504 1.40 4.26 -3.90
CA ALA A 504 1.07 3.72 -5.22
C ALA A 504 0.34 2.37 -5.15
N ALA A 505 0.82 1.44 -4.31
CA ALA A 505 0.17 0.15 -4.11
C ALA A 505 -1.26 0.28 -3.56
N GLN A 506 -1.53 1.27 -2.71
CA GLN A 506 -2.86 1.54 -2.18
C GLN A 506 -3.74 2.28 -3.20
N LEU A 507 -3.16 3.22 -3.95
CA LEU A 507 -3.84 3.96 -5.01
C LEU A 507 -4.47 3.04 -6.06
N LEU A 508 -3.74 2.00 -6.48
CA LEU A 508 -4.20 1.02 -7.45
C LEU A 508 -5.27 0.05 -6.90
N ARG A 509 -5.38 -0.04 -5.58
CA ARG A 509 -6.26 -0.97 -4.87
C ARG A 509 -7.53 -0.32 -4.32
N SER A 510 -7.47 0.98 -4.03
CA SER A 510 -8.50 1.74 -3.33
C SER A 510 -9.31 2.60 -4.29
N GLY A 511 -10.55 2.89 -3.90
CA GLY A 511 -11.40 3.85 -4.60
C GLY A 511 -11.01 5.31 -4.32
N ASN A 512 -11.75 6.24 -4.92
CA ASN A 512 -11.52 7.67 -4.77
C ASN A 512 -11.69 8.19 -3.33
N GLN A 513 -12.43 7.47 -2.49
CA GLN A 513 -12.60 7.83 -1.07
C GLN A 513 -11.27 7.91 -0.32
N GLU A 514 -10.34 6.97 -0.58
CA GLU A 514 -9.05 6.98 0.09
C GLU A 514 -8.19 8.17 -0.33
N LYS A 515 -8.26 8.56 -1.60
CA LYS A 515 -7.57 9.75 -2.11
C LYS A 515 -8.07 11.03 -1.43
N VAL A 516 -9.40 11.20 -1.37
CA VAL A 516 -10.02 12.35 -0.70
C VAL A 516 -9.71 12.36 0.79
N LYS A 517 -9.80 11.21 1.46
CA LYS A 517 -9.47 11.06 2.87
C LYS A 517 -8.05 11.52 3.17
N THR A 518 -7.07 11.06 2.40
CA THR A 518 -5.67 11.42 2.64
C THR A 518 -5.42 12.91 2.40
N LEU A 519 -6.03 13.50 1.36
CA LEU A 519 -5.96 14.96 1.14
C LEU A 519 -6.53 15.74 2.33
N VAL A 520 -7.71 15.35 2.80
CA VAL A 520 -8.36 16.00 3.96
C VAL A 520 -7.52 15.86 5.23
N LEU A 521 -6.93 14.69 5.48
CA LEU A 521 -6.05 14.47 6.63
C LEU A 521 -4.78 15.31 6.58
N ASN A 522 -4.20 15.50 5.40
CA ASN A 522 -3.02 16.34 5.22
C ASN A 522 -3.35 17.82 5.46
N GLU A 523 -4.49 18.30 4.97
CA GLU A 523 -4.95 19.68 5.21
C GLU A 523 -5.29 19.90 6.68
N ALA A 524 -5.96 18.95 7.31
CA ALA A 524 -6.36 19.01 8.71
C ALA A 524 -5.19 19.03 9.71
N LYS A 525 -4.01 18.56 9.30
CA LYS A 525 -2.80 18.57 10.14
C LYS A 525 -2.31 19.99 10.44
N THR A 526 -2.32 20.85 9.45
CA THR A 526 -1.89 22.27 9.55
C THR A 526 -2.83 23.13 8.71
N PRO A 527 -4.05 23.38 9.21
CA PRO A 527 -5.04 24.08 8.41
C PRO A 527 -4.63 25.55 8.20
N ASN A 528 -4.53 25.95 6.94
CA ASN A 528 -4.15 27.33 6.58
C ASN A 528 -5.24 28.36 6.88
N PHE A 529 -6.43 27.92 7.27
CA PHE A 529 -7.57 28.79 7.53
C PHE A 529 -7.66 29.29 8.98
N ASP A 530 -6.87 28.73 9.89
CA ASP A 530 -6.87 29.11 11.31
C ASP A 530 -5.51 29.72 11.71
N PRO A 531 -5.50 30.98 12.20
CA PRO A 531 -4.28 31.63 12.67
C PRO A 531 -3.58 30.91 13.84
N SER A 532 -4.29 30.10 14.61
CA SER A 532 -3.72 29.33 15.71
C SER A 532 -2.88 28.12 15.24
N ASN A 533 -3.00 27.72 13.97
CA ASN A 533 -2.36 26.54 13.40
C ASN A 533 -2.62 25.25 14.20
N LEU A 534 -3.73 25.17 14.91
CA LEU A 534 -4.11 23.98 15.65
C LEU A 534 -4.63 22.89 14.68
N PRO A 535 -4.28 21.63 14.88
CA PRO A 535 -4.74 20.55 14.02
C PRO A 535 -6.25 20.31 14.19
N VAL A 536 -6.88 19.80 13.13
CA VAL A 536 -8.25 19.31 13.16
C VAL A 536 -8.24 17.79 13.21
N PHE A 537 -8.93 17.20 14.17
CA PHE A 537 -9.08 15.75 14.30
C PHE A 537 -10.48 15.30 13.93
N PHE A 538 -10.59 14.09 13.39
CA PHE A 538 -11.85 13.49 12.98
C PHE A 538 -12.28 12.44 14.02
N PRO A 539 -13.53 12.49 14.51
CA PRO A 539 -14.05 11.49 15.42
C PRO A 539 -14.12 10.12 14.72
N TYR A 540 -14.04 9.08 15.52
CA TYR A 540 -14.26 7.74 15.03
C TYR A 540 -15.75 7.49 14.77
N GLU A 541 -16.07 7.17 13.53
CA GLU A 541 -17.41 6.73 13.15
C GLU A 541 -17.45 5.20 13.06
N THR A 542 -18.31 4.58 13.87
CA THR A 542 -18.60 3.16 13.69
C THR A 542 -19.25 2.97 12.33
N PRO A 543 -18.76 2.01 11.50
CA PRO A 543 -19.43 1.69 10.25
C PRO A 543 -20.87 1.28 10.54
N ARG A 544 -21.82 2.10 10.14
CA ARG A 544 -23.24 1.72 10.25
C ARG A 544 -23.53 0.59 9.28
N PRO A 545 -24.14 -0.52 9.70
CA PRO A 545 -24.65 -1.49 8.75
C PRO A 545 -25.69 -0.77 7.88
N ARG A 546 -25.49 -0.75 6.56
CA ARG A 546 -26.45 -0.19 5.62
C ARG A 546 -27.74 -0.99 5.75
N SER A 547 -28.80 -0.35 6.24
CA SER A 547 -30.15 -0.90 6.15
C SER A 547 -30.54 -1.00 4.68
N LYS A 548 -31.29 -2.05 4.32
CA LYS A 548 -31.88 -2.16 2.97
C LYS A 548 -32.82 -0.99 2.65
N ASP A 549 -33.28 -0.28 3.69
CA ASP A 549 -34.18 0.85 3.61
C ASP A 549 -33.47 2.21 3.56
N ASP A 550 -32.14 2.26 3.74
CA ASP A 550 -31.32 3.45 3.52
C ASP A 550 -31.21 3.79 2.03
N LYS A 551 -32.33 4.01 1.38
CA LYS A 551 -32.37 4.54 0.03
C LYS A 551 -32.27 6.06 0.13
N PHE A 552 -31.15 6.62 -0.35
CA PHE A 552 -31.09 8.05 -0.60
C PHE A 552 -32.21 8.43 -1.57
N GLN A 553 -33.02 9.41 -1.18
CA GLN A 553 -33.94 10.03 -2.10
C GLN A 553 -33.10 10.64 -3.23
N GLY A 554 -33.24 10.14 -4.43
CA GLY A 554 -32.52 10.66 -5.59
C GLY A 554 -32.96 12.10 -5.92
N ALA A 555 -32.23 12.74 -6.82
CA ALA A 555 -32.59 14.06 -7.33
C ALA A 555 -34.02 14.07 -7.88
N THR A 556 -34.73 15.18 -7.72
CA THR A 556 -36.01 15.40 -8.39
C THR A 556 -35.75 15.53 -9.89
N VAL A 557 -36.22 14.56 -10.65
CA VAL A 557 -36.11 14.57 -12.12
C VAL A 557 -37.44 15.07 -12.67
N ILE A 558 -37.42 16.25 -13.28
CA ILE A 558 -38.60 16.79 -13.96
C ILE A 558 -38.76 16.02 -15.28
N ASN A 559 -39.92 15.42 -15.47
CA ASN A 559 -40.23 14.74 -16.74
C ASN A 559 -40.20 15.74 -17.91
N PRO A 560 -39.34 15.54 -18.92
CA PRO A 560 -39.28 16.45 -20.05
C PRO A 560 -40.57 16.36 -20.87
N LYS A 561 -41.03 17.49 -21.38
CA LYS A 561 -42.08 17.48 -22.38
C LYS A 561 -41.55 16.80 -23.62
N ARG A 562 -41.97 15.56 -23.88
CA ARG A 562 -41.57 14.80 -25.06
C ARG A 562 -42.21 15.38 -26.30
N GLY A 563 -41.50 15.41 -27.42
CA GLY A 563 -42.02 15.86 -28.71
C GLY A 563 -40.88 16.17 -29.67
N ALA A 564 -41.21 16.16 -30.96
CA ALA A 564 -40.30 16.62 -32.00
C ALA A 564 -40.07 18.14 -31.87
N ARG A 565 -38.82 18.59 -31.94
CA ARG A 565 -38.47 20.01 -32.01
C ARG A 565 -38.24 20.37 -33.45
N MET A 566 -38.77 21.53 -33.88
CA MET A 566 -38.61 22.02 -35.25
C MET A 566 -37.14 22.32 -35.52
N LYS A 567 -36.65 21.95 -36.70
CA LYS A 567 -35.26 22.15 -37.17
C LYS A 567 -34.74 23.59 -37.04
N ASN A 568 -35.65 24.58 -37.01
CA ASN A 568 -35.29 25.99 -37.01
C ASN A 568 -35.36 26.66 -35.63
N GLN A 569 -35.57 25.90 -34.56
CA GLN A 569 -35.54 26.44 -33.21
C GLN A 569 -34.19 26.10 -32.54
N PRO A 570 -33.41 27.11 -32.12
CA PRO A 570 -32.18 26.85 -31.40
C PRO A 570 -32.50 26.18 -30.04
N ILE A 571 -31.76 25.15 -29.71
CA ILE A 571 -31.83 24.47 -28.42
C ILE A 571 -30.53 24.79 -27.67
N ALA A 572 -30.66 25.44 -26.52
CA ALA A 572 -29.55 25.66 -25.60
C ALA A 572 -29.61 24.64 -24.46
N THR A 573 -28.51 24.04 -24.19
CA THR A 573 -28.29 23.20 -22.98
C THR A 573 -27.40 23.96 -22.02
N GLY A 574 -27.86 24.10 -20.77
CA GLY A 574 -27.07 24.68 -19.69
C GLY A 574 -26.75 23.61 -18.64
N ASP A 575 -25.54 23.61 -18.19
CA ASP A 575 -25.12 22.77 -17.07
C ASP A 575 -24.31 23.59 -16.05
N PHE A 576 -24.37 23.20 -14.79
CA PHE A 576 -23.56 23.81 -13.74
C PHE A 576 -22.17 23.16 -13.72
N SER A 577 -21.13 23.97 -13.82
CA SER A 577 -19.78 23.47 -13.62
C SER A 577 -19.60 22.95 -12.20
N SER A 578 -19.29 21.65 -12.09
CA SER A 578 -19.07 20.98 -10.79
C SER A 578 -20.19 21.27 -9.77
N LEU A 579 -21.45 21.05 -10.13
CA LEU A 579 -22.62 21.41 -9.32
C LEU A 579 -22.51 20.99 -7.86
N TYR A 580 -22.21 19.72 -7.58
CA TYR A 580 -22.13 19.24 -6.19
C TYR A 580 -20.97 19.86 -5.42
N PRO A 581 -19.73 19.89 -5.93
CA PRO A 581 -18.64 20.60 -5.26
C PRO A 581 -18.94 22.08 -5.02
N SER A 582 -19.52 22.77 -5.99
CA SER A 582 -19.89 24.19 -5.85
C SER A 582 -20.93 24.43 -4.77
N ILE A 583 -21.94 23.58 -4.66
CA ILE A 583 -22.93 23.63 -3.59
C ILE A 583 -22.29 23.32 -2.23
N MET A 584 -21.41 22.31 -2.16
CA MET A 584 -20.71 21.98 -0.93
C MET A 584 -19.86 23.14 -0.42
N ILE A 585 -19.16 23.83 -1.32
CA ILE A 585 -18.33 25.00 -0.98
C ILE A 585 -19.22 26.17 -0.57
N SER A 586 -20.21 26.56 -1.37
CA SER A 586 -21.03 27.76 -1.14
C SER A 586 -21.91 27.67 0.09
N HIS A 587 -22.39 26.48 0.42
CA HIS A 587 -23.24 26.26 1.60
C HIS A 587 -22.51 25.62 2.77
N ASN A 588 -21.18 25.39 2.65
CA ASN A 588 -20.39 24.64 3.62
C ASN A 588 -21.10 23.34 4.05
N SER A 589 -21.75 22.68 3.08
CA SER A 589 -22.54 21.46 3.32
C SER A 589 -21.64 20.24 3.11
N THR A 590 -20.93 19.88 4.17
CA THR A 590 -20.24 18.59 4.25
C THR A 590 -21.20 17.55 4.84
N HIS A 591 -20.88 16.26 4.75
CA HIS A 591 -21.58 15.18 5.46
C HIS A 591 -21.83 15.48 6.95
N ILE A 592 -21.02 16.34 7.52
CA ILE A 592 -21.06 16.79 8.90
C ILE A 592 -22.34 17.60 9.19
N ARG A 593 -22.80 18.46 8.27
CA ARG A 593 -24.00 19.29 8.49
C ARG A 593 -25.33 18.55 8.32
N SER A 594 -25.39 17.53 7.49
CA SER A 594 -26.61 16.72 7.36
C SER A 594 -26.94 15.96 8.63
N PHE A 595 -25.92 15.64 9.45
CA PHE A 595 -26.06 14.97 10.74
C PHE A 595 -26.57 15.87 11.86
N ILE A 596 -26.19 17.17 11.85
CA ILE A 596 -26.60 18.14 12.85
C ILE A 596 -28.11 18.49 12.74
N ARG A 597 -28.70 18.35 11.55
CA ARG A 597 -30.13 18.65 11.34
C ARG A 597 -31.07 17.47 11.65
N SER A 598 -30.57 16.28 11.92
CA SER A 598 -31.37 15.10 12.24
C SER A 598 -31.38 14.76 13.75
N HIS A 599 -30.78 15.58 14.57
CA HIS A 599 -30.88 15.64 16.03
C HIS A 599 -31.17 17.08 16.43
#